data_8450f1040cf1202021a14c9416557c81
#
_entry.id   8450f1040cf1202021a14c9416557c81
#
_cell.length_a   1.000
_cell.length_b   1.000
_cell.length_c   1.000
_cell.angle_alpha   90.00
_cell.angle_beta   90.00
_cell.angle_gamma   90.00
#
_symmetry.space_group_name_H-M   'P 1'
#
loop_
_entity.id
_entity.type
_entity.pdbx_description
1 polymer ?
#
loop_
_entity_poly.entity_id
_entity_poly.type
_entity_poly.pdbx_seq_one_letter_code
_entity_poly.pdbx_strand_id
1 'polypeptide(L)'
;MEIFGYIASVLIGVSLGLIGGGGSIFTVPVLVYLFGIDAFLATEYSLFIVGTSSIIGSVSYFKNGLVSMKTVLIFGIPSVISIFLTRNFLLPIIPDSIFKIGNFVMTKNIFLLLIFAGLMIAASYKMIRKNKVLEIKATSSQKNNAFLAVGEGSVVGFLTGLVGAGGGFMIIPALVNFLKMPMKVAIGTSLVIISVNSLIGFFSSVNDLKIDWNFLGSISAIAIVGIFIGTQLSKKINGEKLKPVFGWFILIMGVYIILKEIIL
;
A
#
# COMPACT_ATOMS: atom_id res chain seq x y z
N MET A 1 7.66 -3.30 -23.96
CA MET A 1 7.03 -2.76 -22.74
C MET A 1 6.99 -3.79 -21.63
N GLU A 2 6.68 -5.06 -21.93
CA GLU A 2 6.57 -6.13 -20.90
C GLU A 2 7.83 -6.35 -20.08
N ILE A 3 9.03 -6.36 -20.70
CA ILE A 3 10.30 -6.55 -19.98
C ILE A 3 10.51 -5.47 -18.91
N PHE A 4 10.18 -4.21 -19.21
CA PHE A 4 10.24 -3.12 -18.23
C PHE A 4 9.24 -3.33 -17.09
N GLY A 5 8.06 -3.90 -17.38
CA GLY A 5 7.07 -4.26 -16.37
C GLY A 5 7.59 -5.34 -15.41
N TYR A 6 8.26 -6.37 -15.91
CA TYR A 6 8.86 -7.42 -15.06
C TYR A 6 10.01 -6.88 -14.19
N ILE A 7 10.87 -6.01 -14.74
CA ILE A 7 11.92 -5.34 -13.95
C ILE A 7 11.29 -4.47 -12.86
N ALA A 8 10.24 -3.70 -13.21
CA ALA A 8 9.50 -2.89 -12.24
C ALA A 8 8.85 -3.75 -11.15
N SER A 9 8.39 -4.98 -11.49
CA SER A 9 7.83 -5.92 -10.52
C SER A 9 8.86 -6.42 -9.51
N VAL A 10 10.13 -6.59 -9.91
CA VAL A 10 11.23 -6.83 -8.95
C VAL A 10 11.38 -5.63 -8.00
N LEU A 11 11.34 -4.41 -8.54
CA LEU A 11 11.45 -3.18 -7.74
C LEU A 11 10.30 -3.01 -6.76
N ILE A 12 9.07 -3.45 -7.11
CA ILE A 12 7.94 -3.51 -6.18
C ILE A 12 8.32 -4.37 -4.96
N GLY A 13 8.79 -5.59 -5.21
CA GLY A 13 9.20 -6.50 -4.14
C GLY A 13 10.35 -5.94 -3.30
N VAL A 14 11.41 -5.43 -3.94
CA VAL A 14 12.56 -4.81 -3.26
C VAL A 14 12.11 -3.66 -2.36
N SER A 15 11.23 -2.80 -2.84
CA SER A 15 10.73 -1.66 -2.07
C SER A 15 9.83 -2.10 -0.91
N LEU A 16 9.00 -3.14 -1.10
CA LEU A 16 8.24 -3.77 -0.02
C LEU A 16 9.15 -4.32 1.07
N GLY A 17 10.23 -5.02 0.69
CA GLY A 17 11.20 -5.59 1.64
C GLY A 17 12.03 -4.55 2.39
N LEU A 18 12.38 -3.43 1.73
CA LEU A 18 13.19 -2.35 2.31
C LEU A 18 12.41 -1.47 3.29
N ILE A 19 11.20 -1.07 2.90
CA ILE A 19 10.43 -0.02 3.60
C ILE A 19 9.14 -0.60 4.20
N GLY A 20 8.93 -1.91 4.02
CA GLY A 20 7.65 -2.52 4.36
C GLY A 20 6.55 -2.05 3.38
N GLY A 21 5.40 -1.64 3.88
CA GLY A 21 4.28 -1.28 3.04
C GLY A 21 4.47 -0.13 2.03
N GLY A 22 5.56 0.64 2.12
CA GLY A 22 5.80 1.74 1.18
C GLY A 22 5.90 1.32 -0.27
N GLY A 23 6.36 0.09 -0.54
CA GLY A 23 6.49 -0.44 -1.91
C GLY A 23 5.19 -0.79 -2.60
N SER A 24 4.11 -1.00 -1.86
CA SER A 24 2.80 -1.33 -2.43
C SER A 24 2.24 -0.23 -3.34
N ILE A 25 2.68 1.00 -3.14
CA ILE A 25 2.23 2.15 -3.91
C ILE A 25 2.64 2.09 -5.39
N PHE A 26 3.67 1.30 -5.74
CA PHE A 26 4.11 1.16 -7.13
C PHE A 26 3.30 0.16 -7.93
N THR A 27 2.65 -0.77 -7.25
CA THR A 27 2.03 -1.92 -7.92
C THR A 27 0.95 -1.47 -8.89
N VAL A 28 0.03 -0.60 -8.46
CA VAL A 28 -1.06 -0.11 -9.33
C VAL A 28 -0.53 0.66 -10.54
N PRO A 29 0.36 1.68 -10.41
CA PRO A 29 0.92 2.36 -11.58
C PRO A 29 1.68 1.45 -12.54
N VAL A 30 2.43 0.47 -12.03
CA VAL A 30 3.15 -0.50 -12.87
C VAL A 30 2.16 -1.33 -13.68
N LEU A 31 1.11 -1.85 -13.06
CA LEU A 31 0.09 -2.64 -13.73
C LEU A 31 -0.68 -1.82 -14.78
N VAL A 32 -1.05 -0.59 -14.46
CA VAL A 32 -1.80 0.28 -15.37
C VAL A 32 -0.93 0.77 -16.52
N TYR A 33 0.25 1.33 -16.23
CA TYR A 33 1.00 2.07 -17.24
C TYR A 33 2.06 1.24 -18.00
N LEU A 34 2.57 0.16 -17.41
CA LEU A 34 3.54 -0.71 -18.09
C LEU A 34 2.90 -1.97 -18.68
N PHE A 35 1.85 -2.50 -18.06
CA PHE A 35 1.14 -3.66 -18.57
C PHE A 35 -0.18 -3.34 -19.25
N GLY A 36 -0.68 -2.08 -19.17
CA GLY A 36 -1.92 -1.63 -19.82
C GLY A 36 -3.18 -2.24 -19.20
N ILE A 37 -3.11 -2.67 -17.94
CA ILE A 37 -4.26 -3.26 -17.23
C ILE A 37 -5.22 -2.15 -16.81
N ASP A 38 -6.52 -2.40 -16.95
CA ASP A 38 -7.56 -1.51 -16.44
C ASP A 38 -7.33 -1.16 -14.95
N ALA A 39 -7.56 0.11 -14.57
CA ALA A 39 -7.22 0.58 -13.25
C ALA A 39 -7.95 -0.17 -12.13
N PHE A 40 -9.22 -0.53 -12.34
CA PHE A 40 -9.96 -1.29 -11.35
C PHE A 40 -9.37 -2.70 -11.19
N LEU A 41 -9.11 -3.40 -12.29
CA LEU A 41 -8.47 -4.74 -12.27
C LEU A 41 -7.04 -4.66 -11.72
N ALA A 42 -6.30 -3.59 -12.01
CA ALA A 42 -4.96 -3.36 -11.47
C ALA A 42 -4.98 -3.19 -9.93
N THR A 43 -6.04 -2.58 -9.37
CA THR A 43 -6.18 -2.52 -7.90
C THR A 43 -6.38 -3.91 -7.29
N GLU A 44 -7.13 -4.80 -7.95
CA GLU A 44 -7.32 -6.18 -7.50
C GLU A 44 -6.03 -6.98 -7.58
N TYR A 45 -5.35 -6.93 -8.73
CA TYR A 45 -4.06 -7.61 -8.91
C TYR A 45 -3.01 -7.10 -7.91
N SER A 46 -3.00 -5.80 -7.66
CA SER A 46 -2.11 -5.20 -6.66
C SER A 46 -2.32 -5.80 -5.27
N LEU A 47 -3.57 -5.99 -4.85
CA LEU A 47 -3.86 -6.59 -3.55
C LEU A 47 -3.31 -8.02 -3.45
N PHE A 48 -3.45 -8.82 -4.48
CA PHE A 48 -2.92 -10.19 -4.47
C PHE A 48 -1.39 -10.21 -4.43
N ILE A 49 -0.72 -9.44 -5.31
CA ILE A 49 0.73 -9.35 -5.40
C ILE A 49 1.32 -8.85 -4.07
N VAL A 50 0.77 -7.76 -3.55
CA VAL A 50 1.23 -7.15 -2.30
C VAL A 50 0.94 -8.05 -1.10
N GLY A 51 -0.25 -8.67 -1.07
CA GLY A 51 -0.65 -9.58 0.00
C GLY A 51 0.28 -10.79 0.10
N THR A 52 0.47 -11.52 -1.00
CA THR A 52 1.33 -12.71 -1.07
C THR A 52 2.80 -12.38 -0.78
N SER A 53 3.32 -11.31 -1.38
CA SER A 53 4.69 -10.85 -1.13
C SER A 53 4.89 -10.45 0.34
N SER A 54 3.91 -9.74 0.93
CA SER A 54 4.01 -9.28 2.33
C SER A 54 3.97 -10.43 3.34
N ILE A 55 3.26 -11.54 3.08
CA ILE A 55 3.35 -12.74 3.92
C ILE A 55 4.81 -13.18 4.02
N ILE A 56 5.45 -13.37 2.87
CA ILE A 56 6.83 -13.86 2.81
C ILE A 56 7.79 -12.87 3.46
N GLY A 57 7.63 -11.58 3.18
CA GLY A 57 8.42 -10.52 3.82
C GLY A 57 8.27 -10.49 5.34
N SER A 58 7.06 -10.72 5.85
CA SER A 58 6.78 -10.70 7.29
C SER A 58 7.45 -11.82 8.07
N VAL A 59 7.70 -12.98 7.46
CA VAL A 59 8.31 -14.16 8.13
C VAL A 59 9.66 -13.81 8.77
N SER A 60 10.50 -13.05 8.06
CA SER A 60 11.82 -12.66 8.60
C SER A 60 11.68 -11.75 9.81
N TYR A 61 10.76 -10.81 9.80
CA TYR A 61 10.51 -9.89 10.92
C TYR A 61 9.85 -10.62 12.10
N PHE A 62 8.96 -11.56 11.81
CA PHE A 62 8.30 -12.37 12.83
C PHE A 62 9.32 -13.24 13.59
N LYS A 63 10.22 -13.94 12.88
CA LYS A 63 11.29 -14.75 13.47
C LYS A 63 12.24 -13.95 14.36
N ASN A 64 12.43 -12.67 14.06
CA ASN A 64 13.30 -11.77 14.83
C ASN A 64 12.57 -11.03 15.97
N GLY A 65 11.31 -11.35 16.26
CA GLY A 65 10.54 -10.69 17.31
C GLY A 65 10.19 -9.22 17.01
N LEU A 66 10.24 -8.81 15.74
CA LEU A 66 10.00 -7.44 15.29
C LEU A 66 8.55 -7.22 14.81
N VAL A 67 7.60 -7.98 15.36
CA VAL A 67 6.16 -7.85 15.06
C VAL A 67 5.38 -7.68 16.35
N SER A 68 4.59 -6.61 16.44
CA SER A 68 3.68 -6.38 17.57
C SER A 68 2.30 -6.96 17.29
N MET A 69 2.04 -8.19 17.74
CA MET A 69 0.73 -8.85 17.54
C MET A 69 -0.43 -8.06 18.15
N LYS A 70 -0.21 -7.37 19.26
CA LYS A 70 -1.21 -6.49 19.87
C LYS A 70 -1.64 -5.38 18.89
N THR A 71 -0.68 -4.76 18.23
CA THR A 71 -0.95 -3.72 17.22
C THR A 71 -1.60 -4.30 15.96
N VAL A 72 -1.16 -5.50 15.53
CA VAL A 72 -1.80 -6.21 14.41
C VAL A 72 -3.30 -6.38 14.66
N LEU A 73 -3.69 -6.78 15.85
CA LEU A 73 -5.11 -6.98 16.18
C LEU A 73 -5.87 -5.66 16.32
N ILE A 74 -5.34 -4.70 17.08
CA ILE A 74 -6.06 -3.44 17.39
C ILE A 74 -6.21 -2.55 16.14
N PHE A 75 -5.20 -2.51 15.28
CA PHE A 75 -5.22 -1.74 14.03
C PHE A 75 -5.77 -2.56 12.86
N GLY A 76 -5.37 -3.83 12.76
CA GLY A 76 -5.70 -4.70 11.63
C GLY A 76 -7.17 -5.07 11.57
N ILE A 77 -7.81 -5.45 12.68
CA ILE A 77 -9.22 -5.84 12.67
C ILE A 77 -10.13 -4.72 12.15
N PRO A 78 -10.08 -3.48 12.67
CA PRO A 78 -10.87 -2.38 12.12
C PRO A 78 -10.54 -2.08 10.66
N SER A 79 -9.26 -2.20 10.28
CA SER A 79 -8.82 -2.01 8.90
C SER A 79 -9.42 -3.03 7.95
N VAL A 80 -9.40 -4.31 8.31
CA VAL A 80 -10.02 -5.40 7.53
C VAL A 80 -11.51 -5.20 7.35
N ILE A 81 -12.23 -4.89 8.44
CA ILE A 81 -13.67 -4.62 8.39
C ILE A 81 -13.95 -3.46 7.44
N SER A 82 -13.17 -2.40 7.54
CA SER A 82 -13.33 -1.22 6.69
C SER A 82 -13.03 -1.52 5.22
N ILE A 83 -12.00 -2.31 4.91
CA ILE A 83 -11.70 -2.78 3.54
C ILE A 83 -12.88 -3.58 2.99
N PHE A 84 -13.36 -4.56 3.76
CA PHE A 84 -14.47 -5.41 3.37
C PHE A 84 -15.73 -4.59 3.05
N LEU A 85 -16.09 -3.66 3.94
CA LEU A 85 -17.24 -2.77 3.74
C LEU A 85 -17.06 -1.88 2.50
N THR A 86 -15.87 -1.31 2.29
CA THR A 86 -15.60 -0.46 1.15
C THR A 86 -15.70 -1.22 -0.17
N ARG A 87 -15.14 -2.44 -0.23
CA ARG A 87 -15.12 -3.23 -1.48
C ARG A 87 -16.46 -3.86 -1.83
N ASN A 88 -17.17 -4.38 -0.84
CA ASN A 88 -18.44 -5.06 -1.11
C ASN A 88 -19.64 -4.10 -1.21
N PHE A 89 -19.59 -2.96 -0.56
CA PHE A 89 -20.72 -2.04 -0.53
C PHE A 89 -20.45 -0.72 -1.26
N LEU A 90 -19.31 -0.09 -1.04
CA LEU A 90 -19.06 1.23 -1.61
C LEU A 90 -18.62 1.17 -3.07
N LEU A 91 -17.64 0.33 -3.41
CA LEU A 91 -17.12 0.24 -4.78
C LEU A 91 -18.17 -0.17 -5.83
N PRO A 92 -19.10 -1.11 -5.57
CA PRO A 92 -20.14 -1.45 -6.51
C PRO A 92 -21.18 -0.34 -6.73
N ILE A 93 -21.36 0.56 -5.75
CA ILE A 93 -22.30 1.70 -5.87
C ILE A 93 -21.74 2.78 -6.79
N ILE A 94 -20.42 2.87 -6.95
CA ILE A 94 -19.81 3.87 -7.84
C ILE A 94 -20.10 3.48 -9.29
N PRO A 95 -20.84 4.32 -10.06
CA PRO A 95 -21.14 4.02 -11.44
C PRO A 95 -19.89 4.13 -12.34
N ASP A 96 -19.90 3.42 -13.47
CA ASP A 96 -18.77 3.42 -14.42
C ASP A 96 -18.51 4.83 -15.00
N SER A 97 -19.54 5.65 -15.15
CA SER A 97 -19.44 7.08 -15.48
C SER A 97 -20.06 7.93 -14.37
N ILE A 98 -19.25 8.76 -13.71
CA ILE A 98 -19.68 9.56 -12.54
C ILE A 98 -20.32 10.86 -13.01
N PHE A 99 -19.65 11.62 -13.88
CA PHE A 99 -20.17 12.84 -14.48
C PHE A 99 -19.45 13.17 -15.79
N LYS A 100 -20.10 14.02 -16.62
CA LYS A 100 -19.55 14.54 -17.87
C LYS A 100 -19.54 16.06 -17.82
N ILE A 101 -18.37 16.66 -18.14
CA ILE A 101 -18.21 18.11 -18.28
C ILE A 101 -17.61 18.37 -19.66
N GLY A 102 -18.44 18.82 -20.61
CA GLY A 102 -18.02 18.98 -22.00
C GLY A 102 -17.58 17.64 -22.61
N ASN A 103 -16.33 17.58 -23.10
CA ASN A 103 -15.74 16.37 -23.67
C ASN A 103 -15.09 15.46 -22.63
N PHE A 104 -14.94 15.91 -21.39
CA PHE A 104 -14.32 15.13 -20.31
C PHE A 104 -15.35 14.25 -19.60
N VAL A 105 -15.11 12.95 -19.57
CA VAL A 105 -15.94 11.97 -18.89
C VAL A 105 -15.16 11.42 -17.68
N MET A 106 -15.61 11.76 -16.47
CA MET A 106 -15.06 11.17 -15.25
C MET A 106 -15.56 9.73 -15.11
N THR A 107 -14.70 8.78 -15.42
CA THR A 107 -14.99 7.35 -15.22
C THR A 107 -14.58 6.90 -13.83
N LYS A 108 -15.11 5.75 -13.38
CA LYS A 108 -14.70 5.10 -12.13
C LYS A 108 -13.18 4.90 -12.07
N ASN A 109 -12.56 4.49 -13.17
CA ASN A 109 -11.12 4.26 -13.27
C ASN A 109 -10.32 5.55 -13.03
N ILE A 110 -10.68 6.63 -13.72
CA ILE A 110 -10.03 7.95 -13.53
C ILE A 110 -10.21 8.42 -12.09
N PHE A 111 -11.41 8.27 -11.52
CA PHE A 111 -11.69 8.65 -10.14
C PHE A 111 -10.80 7.91 -9.13
N LEU A 112 -10.68 6.58 -9.27
CA LEU A 112 -9.82 5.78 -8.40
C LEU A 112 -8.34 6.17 -8.54
N LEU A 113 -7.86 6.40 -9.77
CA LEU A 113 -6.48 6.85 -10.02
C LEU A 113 -6.20 8.24 -9.46
N LEU A 114 -7.16 9.16 -9.53
CA LEU A 114 -7.02 10.50 -8.95
C LEU A 114 -6.99 10.48 -7.42
N ILE A 115 -7.86 9.69 -6.78
CA ILE A 115 -7.79 9.48 -5.32
C ILE A 115 -6.42 8.91 -4.96
N PHE A 116 -5.97 7.89 -5.70
CA PHE A 116 -4.68 7.28 -5.48
C PHE A 116 -3.54 8.30 -5.61
N ALA A 117 -3.53 9.09 -6.68
CA ALA A 117 -2.51 10.13 -6.88
C ALA A 117 -2.53 11.20 -5.77
N GLY A 118 -3.72 11.63 -5.33
CA GLY A 118 -3.86 12.54 -4.20
C GLY A 118 -3.27 11.99 -2.90
N LEU A 119 -3.54 10.71 -2.61
CA LEU A 119 -2.95 10.02 -1.46
C LEU A 119 -1.43 9.86 -1.59
N MET A 120 -0.93 9.60 -2.82
CA MET A 120 0.51 9.56 -3.10
C MET A 120 1.18 10.90 -2.77
N ILE A 121 0.62 12.01 -3.24
CA ILE A 121 1.14 13.36 -2.96
C ILE A 121 1.11 13.66 -1.46
N ALA A 122 0.01 13.35 -0.78
CA ALA A 122 -0.10 13.54 0.66
C ALA A 122 0.92 12.71 1.46
N ALA A 123 1.14 11.45 1.04
CA ALA A 123 2.13 10.56 1.65
C ALA A 123 3.57 11.05 1.39
N SER A 124 3.87 11.48 0.15
CA SER A 124 5.19 11.98 -0.24
C SER A 124 5.61 13.19 0.59
N TYR A 125 4.70 14.14 0.82
CA TYR A 125 4.96 15.32 1.64
C TYR A 125 5.44 14.96 3.05
N LYS A 126 4.78 13.97 3.69
CA LYS A 126 5.18 13.48 5.01
C LYS A 126 6.51 12.71 4.99
N MET A 127 6.86 12.09 3.87
CA MET A 127 8.10 11.32 3.73
C MET A 127 9.31 12.20 3.42
N ILE A 128 9.12 13.26 2.61
CA ILE A 128 10.18 14.21 2.24
C ILE A 128 10.50 15.15 3.40
N ARG A 129 9.48 15.60 4.13
CA ARG A 129 9.69 16.51 5.25
C ARG A 129 10.42 15.77 6.37
N LYS A 130 11.68 16.15 6.62
CA LYS A 130 12.44 15.73 7.79
C LYS A 130 11.69 16.20 9.05
N ASN A 131 10.85 15.37 9.62
CA ASN A 131 10.48 15.59 11.00
C ASN A 131 11.76 15.31 11.80
N LYS A 132 12.27 16.32 12.50
CA LYS A 132 13.19 16.09 13.62
C LYS A 132 12.53 15.02 14.46
N VAL A 133 13.14 13.85 14.51
CA VAL A 133 12.77 12.80 15.45
C VAL A 133 13.02 13.47 16.82
N LEU A 134 11.98 14.02 17.40
CA LEU A 134 11.98 14.26 18.84
C LEU A 134 12.13 12.86 19.41
N GLU A 135 13.27 12.57 20.00
CA GLU A 135 13.46 11.47 20.94
C GLU A 135 12.46 11.69 22.07
N ILE A 136 11.23 11.33 21.83
CA ILE A 136 10.22 11.32 22.88
C ILE A 136 10.51 10.05 23.68
N LYS A 137 11.16 10.25 24.82
CA LYS A 137 11.23 9.28 25.90
C LYS A 137 9.86 8.61 26.02
N ALA A 138 9.86 7.29 25.99
CA ALA A 138 8.68 6.47 26.18
C ALA A 138 8.05 6.79 27.55
N THR A 139 7.19 7.80 27.59
CA THR A 139 6.37 8.10 28.74
C THR A 139 4.99 7.47 28.54
N SER A 140 4.72 6.55 29.41
CA SER A 140 3.53 5.78 29.65
C SER A 140 2.21 6.57 29.50
N SER A 141 1.54 6.42 28.37
CA SER A 141 0.08 6.59 28.31
C SER A 141 -0.50 5.58 27.32
N GLN A 142 -0.54 4.34 27.75
CA GLN A 142 -0.94 3.19 26.92
C GLN A 142 -2.46 3.13 26.66
N LYS A 143 -3.27 3.91 27.36
CA LYS A 143 -4.74 3.84 27.29
C LYS A 143 -5.35 4.63 26.14
N ASN A 144 -4.74 5.76 25.74
CA ASN A 144 -5.26 6.59 24.63
C ASN A 144 -4.86 6.07 23.24
N ASN A 145 -3.87 5.18 23.15
CA ASN A 145 -3.34 4.71 21.88
C ASN A 145 -4.22 3.67 21.19
N ALA A 146 -5.06 2.91 21.93
CA ALA A 146 -5.92 1.89 21.34
C ALA A 146 -7.07 2.50 20.53
N PHE A 147 -7.72 3.53 21.04
CA PHE A 147 -8.81 4.23 20.34
C PHE A 147 -8.31 4.91 19.05
N LEU A 148 -7.15 5.57 19.14
CA LEU A 148 -6.49 6.14 17.97
C LEU A 148 -6.13 5.06 16.94
N ALA A 149 -5.60 3.90 17.38
CA ALA A 149 -5.25 2.80 16.48
C ALA A 149 -6.47 2.22 15.77
N VAL A 150 -7.62 2.12 16.43
CA VAL A 150 -8.89 1.69 15.83
C VAL A 150 -9.35 2.71 14.79
N GLY A 151 -9.37 3.99 15.12
CA GLY A 151 -9.78 5.06 14.19
C GLY A 151 -8.88 5.11 12.95
N GLU A 152 -7.56 5.08 13.16
CA GLU A 152 -6.58 5.08 12.06
C GLU A 152 -6.66 3.80 11.23
N GLY A 153 -6.81 2.64 11.86
CA GLY A 153 -7.01 1.38 11.17
C GLY A 153 -8.24 1.43 10.26
N SER A 154 -9.35 1.98 10.75
CA SER A 154 -10.58 2.14 9.96
C SER A 154 -10.38 3.08 8.76
N VAL A 155 -9.76 4.25 8.96
CA VAL A 155 -9.48 5.21 7.88
C VAL A 155 -8.53 4.62 6.85
N VAL A 156 -7.44 4.00 7.30
CA VAL A 156 -6.47 3.36 6.40
C VAL A 156 -7.12 2.20 5.65
N GLY A 157 -7.95 1.39 6.32
CA GLY A 157 -8.70 0.32 5.69
C GLY A 157 -9.66 0.83 4.61
N PHE A 158 -10.40 1.90 4.89
CA PHE A 158 -11.29 2.54 3.92
C PHE A 158 -10.54 3.00 2.67
N LEU A 159 -9.45 3.75 2.84
CA LEU A 159 -8.63 4.25 1.73
C LEU A 159 -7.95 3.10 0.97
N THR A 160 -7.49 2.07 1.68
CA THR A 160 -6.93 0.85 1.07
C THR A 160 -7.98 0.12 0.23
N GLY A 161 -9.20 0.02 0.73
CA GLY A 161 -10.31 -0.60 0.02
C GLY A 161 -10.63 0.09 -1.30
N LEU A 162 -10.58 1.44 -1.33
CA LEU A 162 -10.77 2.22 -2.55
C LEU A 162 -9.63 2.06 -3.55
N VAL A 163 -8.40 2.16 -3.07
CA VAL A 163 -7.20 2.32 -3.92
C VAL A 163 -6.57 1.00 -4.32
N GLY A 164 -6.77 -0.07 -3.55
CA GLY A 164 -6.22 -1.39 -3.86
C GLY A 164 -4.70 -1.53 -3.67
N ALA A 165 -4.02 -0.56 -3.08
CA ALA A 165 -2.56 -0.60 -2.90
C ALA A 165 -2.11 -1.29 -1.59
N GLY A 166 -2.95 -2.12 -0.97
CA GLY A 166 -2.63 -2.80 0.30
C GLY A 166 -2.48 -1.87 1.51
N GLY A 167 -2.60 -0.55 1.34
CA GLY A 167 -2.53 0.48 2.40
C GLY A 167 -1.18 0.65 3.07
N GLY A 168 -0.17 -0.10 2.65
CA GLY A 168 1.10 -0.19 3.35
C GLY A 168 1.83 1.14 3.52
N PHE A 169 1.76 2.00 2.52
CA PHE A 169 2.37 3.33 2.56
C PHE A 169 1.73 4.26 3.60
N MET A 170 0.51 3.96 4.04
CA MET A 170 -0.22 4.71 5.08
C MET A 170 -0.06 4.07 6.46
N ILE A 171 0.03 2.74 6.54
CA ILE A 171 0.15 2.00 7.79
C ILE A 171 1.45 2.36 8.52
N ILE A 172 2.60 2.40 7.82
CA ILE A 172 3.88 2.72 8.46
C ILE A 172 3.90 4.11 9.10
N PRO A 173 3.53 5.20 8.39
CA PRO A 173 3.38 6.51 9.03
C PRO A 173 2.42 6.52 10.22
N ALA A 174 1.32 5.78 10.14
CA ALA A 174 0.38 5.65 11.25
C ALA A 174 1.05 4.98 12.47
N LEU A 175 1.69 3.84 12.30
CA LEU A 175 2.36 3.12 13.39
C LEU A 175 3.52 3.92 14.02
N VAL A 176 4.32 4.60 13.19
CA VAL A 176 5.49 5.35 13.67
C VAL A 176 5.10 6.68 14.30
N ASN A 177 4.23 7.47 13.67
CA ASN A 177 3.95 8.83 14.10
C ASN A 177 2.91 8.88 15.24
N PHE A 178 1.88 8.03 15.20
CA PHE A 178 0.80 8.05 16.17
C PHE A 178 0.99 7.03 17.28
N LEU A 179 1.36 5.79 16.93
CA LEU A 179 1.60 4.74 17.91
C LEU A 179 3.05 4.73 18.44
N LYS A 180 3.91 5.65 17.95
CA LYS A 180 5.30 5.81 18.39
C LYS A 180 6.12 4.52 18.36
N MET A 181 5.82 3.65 17.41
CA MET A 181 6.55 2.39 17.28
C MET A 181 7.94 2.59 16.67
N PRO A 182 8.96 1.85 17.15
CA PRO A 182 10.26 1.82 16.49
C PRO A 182 10.13 1.39 15.03
N MET A 183 10.87 2.02 14.11
CA MET A 183 10.73 1.83 12.66
C MET A 183 10.80 0.35 12.23
N LYS A 184 11.74 -0.43 12.76
CA LYS A 184 11.89 -1.87 12.43
C LYS A 184 10.66 -2.68 12.86
N VAL A 185 10.10 -2.38 14.03
CA VAL A 185 8.87 -3.05 14.52
C VAL A 185 7.65 -2.59 13.72
N ALA A 186 7.58 -1.32 13.34
CA ALA A 186 6.52 -0.80 12.48
C ALA A 186 6.53 -1.47 11.09
N ILE A 187 7.72 -1.68 10.49
CA ILE A 187 7.86 -2.39 9.22
C ILE A 187 7.36 -3.83 9.34
N GLY A 188 7.84 -4.59 10.33
CA GLY A 188 7.41 -5.99 10.51
C GLY A 188 5.91 -6.10 10.80
N THR A 189 5.38 -5.24 11.66
CA THR A 189 3.96 -5.20 12.02
C THR A 189 3.09 -4.79 10.82
N SER A 190 3.54 -3.81 10.02
CA SER A 190 2.82 -3.38 8.82
C SER A 190 2.75 -4.48 7.76
N LEU A 191 3.82 -5.24 7.54
CA LEU A 191 3.81 -6.33 6.56
C LEU A 191 2.75 -7.39 6.91
N VAL A 192 2.58 -7.73 8.21
CA VAL A 192 1.51 -8.64 8.65
C VAL A 192 0.14 -8.03 8.42
N ILE A 193 -0.08 -6.77 8.80
CA ILE A 193 -1.36 -6.09 8.58
C ILE A 193 -1.68 -6.02 7.08
N ILE A 194 -0.70 -5.64 6.25
CA ILE A 194 -0.85 -5.55 4.79
C ILE A 194 -1.20 -6.90 4.19
N SER A 195 -0.54 -7.98 4.61
CA SER A 195 -0.82 -9.30 4.06
C SER A 195 -2.26 -9.72 4.30
N VAL A 196 -2.78 -9.52 5.50
CA VAL A 196 -4.16 -9.84 5.86
C VAL A 196 -5.14 -8.93 5.12
N ASN A 197 -4.93 -7.62 5.19
CA ASN A 197 -5.77 -6.61 4.56
C ASN A 197 -5.89 -6.83 3.05
N SER A 198 -4.75 -7.06 2.40
CA SER A 198 -4.68 -7.19 0.95
C SER A 198 -5.32 -8.48 0.46
N LEU A 199 -5.08 -9.61 1.11
CA LEU A 199 -5.71 -10.87 0.72
C LEU A 199 -7.21 -10.85 0.98
N ILE A 200 -7.67 -10.36 2.13
CA ILE A 200 -9.11 -10.23 2.40
C ILE A 200 -9.75 -9.26 1.40
N GLY A 201 -9.09 -8.14 1.10
CA GLY A 201 -9.55 -7.21 0.07
C GLY A 201 -9.69 -7.87 -1.30
N PHE A 202 -8.70 -8.65 -1.73
CA PHE A 202 -8.72 -9.39 -2.99
C PHE A 202 -9.87 -10.42 -3.01
N PHE A 203 -9.93 -11.29 -2.01
CA PHE A 203 -10.95 -12.34 -1.98
C PHE A 203 -12.37 -11.82 -1.81
N SER A 204 -12.55 -10.60 -1.31
CA SER A 204 -13.89 -9.99 -1.24
C SER A 204 -14.43 -9.56 -2.61
N SER A 205 -13.58 -9.33 -3.61
CA SER A 205 -14.00 -8.77 -4.91
C SER A 205 -13.77 -9.72 -6.08
N VAL A 206 -13.14 -10.88 -5.84
CA VAL A 206 -12.64 -11.75 -6.91
C VAL A 206 -13.73 -12.47 -7.71
N ASN A 207 -14.90 -12.69 -7.11
CA ASN A 207 -15.93 -13.57 -7.66
C ASN A 207 -16.52 -13.10 -9.01
N ASP A 208 -16.45 -11.80 -9.28
CA ASP A 208 -17.07 -11.19 -10.47
C ASP A 208 -16.04 -10.85 -11.57
N LEU A 209 -14.76 -11.22 -11.38
CA LEU A 209 -13.67 -10.79 -12.26
C LEU A 209 -13.06 -11.95 -13.04
N LYS A 210 -12.77 -11.70 -14.32
CA LYS A 210 -11.95 -12.59 -15.13
C LYS A 210 -10.47 -12.38 -14.82
N ILE A 211 -9.90 -13.24 -13.97
CA ILE A 211 -8.51 -13.14 -13.53
C ILE A 211 -7.61 -14.00 -14.40
N ASP A 212 -6.55 -13.40 -14.92
CA ASP A 212 -5.42 -14.13 -15.51
C ASP A 212 -4.48 -14.60 -14.39
N TRP A 213 -4.70 -15.83 -13.94
CA TRP A 213 -3.92 -16.46 -12.88
C TRP A 213 -2.46 -16.69 -13.26
N ASN A 214 -2.16 -16.93 -14.58
CA ASN A 214 -0.80 -17.13 -15.05
C ASN A 214 0.00 -15.82 -14.94
N PHE A 215 -0.57 -14.73 -15.40
CA PHE A 215 0.01 -13.41 -15.27
C PHE A 215 0.19 -13.01 -13.79
N LEU A 216 -0.87 -13.13 -13.00
CA LEU A 216 -0.86 -12.77 -11.60
C LEU A 216 0.16 -13.59 -10.78
N GLY A 217 0.24 -14.89 -11.06
CA GLY A 217 1.23 -15.79 -10.45
C GLY A 217 2.67 -15.41 -10.82
N SER A 218 2.91 -15.09 -12.09
CA SER A 218 4.25 -14.69 -12.58
C SER A 218 4.75 -13.42 -11.92
N ILE A 219 3.92 -12.37 -11.90
CA ILE A 219 4.26 -11.09 -11.27
C ILE A 219 4.45 -11.27 -9.77
N SER A 220 3.59 -12.06 -9.11
CA SER A 220 3.73 -12.34 -7.67
C SER A 220 5.04 -13.07 -7.35
N ALA A 221 5.42 -14.05 -8.14
CA ALA A 221 6.68 -14.78 -7.97
C ALA A 221 7.90 -13.85 -8.11
N ILE A 222 7.88 -12.95 -9.11
CA ILE A 222 8.93 -11.96 -9.32
C ILE A 222 8.98 -10.97 -8.14
N ALA A 223 7.85 -10.48 -7.67
CA ALA A 223 7.77 -9.59 -6.51
C ALA A 223 8.28 -10.29 -5.23
N ILE A 224 8.01 -11.60 -5.07
CA ILE A 224 8.53 -12.40 -3.96
C ILE A 224 10.06 -12.48 -4.00
N VAL A 225 10.66 -12.69 -5.15
CA VAL A 225 12.13 -12.63 -5.30
C VAL A 225 12.65 -11.25 -4.90
N GLY A 226 11.97 -10.19 -5.37
CA GLY A 226 12.30 -8.82 -5.00
C GLY A 226 12.24 -8.57 -3.49
N ILE A 227 11.22 -9.08 -2.78
CA ILE A 227 11.08 -8.85 -1.33
C ILE A 227 12.18 -9.54 -0.53
N PHE A 228 12.68 -10.69 -0.98
CA PHE A 228 13.85 -11.31 -0.36
C PHE A 228 15.09 -10.42 -0.47
N ILE A 229 15.35 -9.87 -1.65
CA ILE A 229 16.45 -8.92 -1.89
C ILE A 229 16.25 -7.69 -1.00
N GLY A 230 15.08 -7.09 -1.00
CA GLY A 230 14.73 -5.91 -0.21
C GLY A 230 14.90 -6.14 1.28
N THR A 231 14.45 -7.28 1.80
CA THR A 231 14.57 -7.63 3.22
C THR A 231 16.04 -7.83 3.65
N GLN A 232 16.87 -8.39 2.77
CA GLN A 232 18.31 -8.51 3.02
C GLN A 232 19.01 -7.14 3.04
N LEU A 233 18.65 -6.27 2.06
CA LEU A 233 19.17 -4.91 2.00
C LEU A 233 18.73 -4.07 3.21
N SER A 234 17.51 -4.25 3.71
CA SER A 234 16.99 -3.51 4.87
C SER A 234 17.81 -3.70 6.14
N LYS A 235 18.53 -4.82 6.24
CA LYS A 235 19.46 -5.07 7.36
C LYS A 235 20.70 -4.17 7.30
N LYS A 236 21.14 -3.78 6.09
CA LYS A 236 22.37 -3.01 5.81
C LYS A 236 22.11 -1.53 5.63
N ILE A 237 20.92 -1.12 5.16
CA ILE A 237 20.62 0.27 4.82
C ILE A 237 19.79 0.89 5.96
N ASN A 238 20.18 2.11 6.33
CA ASN A 238 19.37 2.88 7.27
C ASN A 238 18.09 3.35 6.57
N GLY A 239 16.93 2.86 7.01
CA GLY A 239 15.62 3.19 6.44
C GLY A 239 15.30 4.69 6.42
N GLU A 240 15.94 5.49 7.30
CA GLU A 240 15.79 6.94 7.33
C GLU A 240 16.34 7.62 6.07
N LYS A 241 17.39 7.07 5.44
CA LYS A 241 17.95 7.61 4.19
C LYS A 241 17.10 7.26 2.96
N LEU A 242 16.42 6.11 2.98
CA LEU A 242 15.54 5.70 1.90
C LEU A 242 14.22 6.47 1.89
N LYS A 243 13.73 6.90 3.03
CA LYS A 243 12.44 7.57 3.20
C LYS A 243 12.27 8.81 2.29
N PRO A 244 13.21 9.77 2.24
CA PRO A 244 13.08 10.93 1.35
C PRO A 244 13.20 10.59 -0.14
N VAL A 245 14.10 9.67 -0.52
CA VAL A 245 14.25 9.24 -1.93
C VAL A 245 12.93 8.63 -2.44
N PHE A 246 12.32 7.80 -1.62
CA PHE A 246 11.03 7.20 -1.90
C PHE A 246 9.92 8.25 -1.96
N GLY A 247 9.93 9.22 -1.05
CA GLY A 247 8.99 10.33 -1.04
C GLY A 247 9.01 11.13 -2.34
N TRP A 248 10.19 11.47 -2.86
CA TRP A 248 10.34 12.15 -4.15
C TRP A 248 9.81 11.33 -5.32
N PHE A 249 10.12 10.04 -5.35
CA PHE A 249 9.60 9.17 -6.41
C PHE A 249 8.08 9.08 -6.39
N ILE A 250 7.47 8.90 -5.22
CA ILE A 250 6.02 8.87 -5.05
C ILE A 250 5.39 10.20 -5.48
N LEU A 251 6.03 11.33 -5.17
CA LEU A 251 5.56 12.65 -5.59
C LEU A 251 5.53 12.77 -7.12
N ILE A 252 6.62 12.40 -7.77
CA ILE A 252 6.73 12.45 -9.23
C ILE A 252 5.65 11.57 -9.88
N MET A 253 5.47 10.34 -9.39
CA MET A 253 4.45 9.43 -9.91
C MET A 253 3.03 9.94 -9.66
N GLY A 254 2.73 10.48 -8.49
CA GLY A 254 1.42 11.06 -8.19
C GLY A 254 1.09 12.24 -9.10
N VAL A 255 2.06 13.14 -9.34
CA VAL A 255 1.91 14.24 -10.29
C VAL A 255 1.74 13.72 -11.72
N TYR A 256 2.52 12.73 -12.13
CA TYR A 256 2.41 12.12 -13.46
C TYR A 256 1.02 11.52 -13.71
N ILE A 257 0.46 10.81 -12.73
CA ILE A 257 -0.90 10.26 -12.83
C ILE A 257 -1.93 11.37 -13.03
N ILE A 258 -1.87 12.44 -12.23
CA ILE A 258 -2.81 13.57 -12.37
C ILE A 258 -2.71 14.21 -13.75
N LEU A 259 -1.49 14.47 -14.21
CA LEU A 259 -1.27 15.08 -15.52
C LEU A 259 -1.79 14.18 -16.65
N LYS A 260 -1.54 12.89 -16.58
CA LYS A 260 -1.95 11.93 -17.61
C LYS A 260 -3.46 11.74 -17.65
N GLU A 261 -4.13 11.65 -16.51
CA GLU A 261 -5.56 11.38 -16.46
C GLU A 261 -6.44 12.63 -16.67
N ILE A 262 -5.89 13.85 -16.49
CA ILE A 262 -6.65 15.10 -16.64
C ILE A 262 -6.31 15.80 -17.94
N ILE A 263 -5.06 15.76 -18.42
CA ILE A 263 -4.57 16.60 -19.50
C ILE A 263 -4.38 15.82 -20.81
N LEU A 264 -3.98 14.55 -20.73
CA LEU A 264 -3.72 13.68 -21.88
C LEU A 264 -4.87 12.71 -22.13
#